data_4c26bcbea4a1151d65c82a4d57408851
#
_entry.id   4c26bcbea4a1151d65c82a4d57408851
#
_cell.length_a   1.000
_cell.length_b   1.000
_cell.length_c   1.000
_cell.angle_alpha   90.00
_cell.angle_beta   90.00
_cell.angle_gamma   90.00
#
_symmetry.space_group_name_H-M   'P 1'
#
loop_
_entity.id
_entity.type
_entity.pdbx_description
1 polymer ?
#
loop_
_entity_poly.entity_id
_entity_poly.type
_entity_poly.pdbx_seq_one_letter_code
_entity_poly.pdbx_strand_id
1 'polypeptide(L)'
;MKKFKVGIIGCGRISPFHSMPAKAQECVNLVACCDVDIEKAKDRAKLFGCKKVYTDFEEMIKKEKLDVVHICLPHYLHSPVAVRALELGCNVLTEKPMAISMKQAKAMIDAEKKSGKTLGVIFQNRYNAGSQLVRKCLDSGLLGKIKAAKCNVTWCRKPEYYTSSNWKGTWDMEGGGAIIDQAIHTIDLMCWFIGYGKNGANLDYVDVSIANRAHHDIHNASGALVDVEDSADGLIAFKNGVKASFWCMNYYSFDDQVEITLDCEYGNVKVTAEEAVVTLYDGRSFSAKPDPSDTFDYGGGPSYWGASHAKQIDDFYAALEDGEEPEISGKLIYATTHKMIMALYDSGKSGKPVKF
;
A
#
# COMPACT_ATOMS: atom_id res chain seq x y z
N MET A 1 24.12 16.80 11.49
CA MET A 1 23.06 17.08 10.47
C MET A 1 21.79 17.55 11.16
N LYS A 2 20.99 18.41 10.54
CA LYS A 2 19.68 18.83 11.09
C LYS A 2 18.72 17.65 10.95
N LYS A 3 18.13 17.21 12.06
CA LYS A 3 17.16 16.11 12.04
C LYS A 3 15.80 16.59 11.58
N PHE A 4 15.12 15.77 10.76
CA PHE A 4 13.70 15.97 10.42
C PHE A 4 12.84 15.83 11.67
N LYS A 5 12.02 16.81 11.95
CA LYS A 5 10.98 16.74 13.00
C LYS A 5 9.78 16.00 12.44
N VAL A 6 9.46 14.87 13.03
CA VAL A 6 8.44 13.93 12.51
C VAL A 6 7.25 13.85 13.44
N GLY A 7 6.05 13.83 12.87
CA GLY A 7 4.78 13.57 13.58
C GLY A 7 4.03 12.38 12.99
N ILE A 8 3.34 11.62 13.85
CA ILE A 8 2.45 10.52 13.45
C ILE A 8 1.01 10.99 13.57
N ILE A 9 0.24 10.86 12.50
CA ILE A 9 -1.19 11.17 12.44
C ILE A 9 -1.98 9.87 12.30
N GLY A 10 -2.75 9.54 13.34
CA GLY A 10 -3.41 8.24 13.53
C GLY A 10 -2.57 7.29 14.40
N CYS A 11 -3.15 6.90 15.55
CA CYS A 11 -2.51 6.04 16.55
C CYS A 11 -3.11 4.63 16.58
N GLY A 12 -3.56 4.15 15.41
CA GLY A 12 -4.15 2.83 15.20
C GLY A 12 -3.14 1.67 15.15
N ARG A 13 -3.60 0.52 14.64
CA ARG A 13 -2.81 -0.72 14.55
C ARG A 13 -1.55 -0.59 13.70
N ILE A 14 -1.59 0.20 12.62
CA ILE A 14 -0.46 0.34 11.68
C ILE A 14 0.59 1.34 12.17
N SER A 15 0.25 2.25 13.09
CA SER A 15 1.14 3.34 13.50
C SER A 15 2.51 2.90 14.07
N PRO A 16 2.68 1.75 14.76
CA PRO A 16 3.99 1.25 15.15
C PRO A 16 4.91 0.93 13.96
N PHE A 17 4.34 0.47 12.84
CA PHE A 17 5.08 0.13 11.61
C PHE A 17 5.60 1.37 10.87
N HIS A 18 5.10 2.54 11.20
CA HIS A 18 5.63 3.82 10.76
C HIS A 18 6.57 4.46 11.76
N SER A 19 6.15 4.51 13.02
CA SER A 19 6.84 5.29 14.05
C SER A 19 8.15 4.66 14.49
N MET A 20 8.19 3.33 14.64
CA MET A 20 9.40 2.67 15.13
C MET A 20 10.53 2.67 14.08
N PRO A 21 10.28 2.37 12.80
CA PRO A 21 11.30 2.55 11.78
C PRO A 21 11.74 4.01 11.60
N ALA A 22 10.80 4.96 11.58
CA ALA A 22 11.15 6.38 11.51
C ALA A 22 12.03 6.80 12.68
N LYS A 23 11.71 6.37 13.91
CA LYS A 23 12.50 6.65 15.11
C LYS A 23 13.91 6.05 15.04
N ALA A 24 14.09 4.94 14.34
CA ALA A 24 15.40 4.27 14.20
C ALA A 24 16.34 5.05 13.26
N GLN A 25 15.82 5.95 12.40
CA GLN A 25 16.64 6.76 11.51
C GLN A 25 17.46 7.80 12.27
N GLU A 26 18.75 7.91 11.96
CA GLU A 26 19.63 8.92 12.57
C GLU A 26 19.20 10.34 12.23
N CYS A 27 18.64 10.54 11.02
CA CYS A 27 18.15 11.83 10.53
C CYS A 27 16.77 12.22 11.10
N VAL A 28 16.13 11.39 11.94
CA VAL A 28 14.78 11.62 12.47
C VAL A 28 14.79 12.02 13.93
N ASN A 29 13.92 12.97 14.25
CA ASN A 29 13.47 13.29 15.61
C ASN A 29 11.94 13.15 15.66
N LEU A 30 11.45 12.03 16.21
CA LEU A 30 10.04 11.75 16.39
C LEU A 30 9.50 12.60 17.56
N VAL A 31 8.75 13.65 17.21
CA VAL A 31 8.37 14.74 18.15
C VAL A 31 7.03 14.46 18.81
N ALA A 32 6.02 14.09 18.02
CA ALA A 32 4.62 14.09 18.46
C ALA A 32 3.79 13.03 17.73
N CYS A 33 2.66 12.68 18.34
CA CYS A 33 1.61 11.92 17.69
C CYS A 33 0.23 12.56 17.92
N CYS A 34 -0.68 12.31 16.98
CA CYS A 34 -2.03 12.86 16.96
C CYS A 34 -3.06 11.77 16.69
N ASP A 35 -4.12 11.74 17.48
CA ASP A 35 -5.32 10.95 17.23
C ASP A 35 -6.52 11.69 17.80
N VAL A 36 -7.69 11.58 17.18
CA VAL A 36 -8.93 12.17 17.70
C VAL A 36 -9.29 11.63 19.11
N ASP A 37 -8.84 10.41 19.39
CA ASP A 37 -8.88 9.79 20.71
C ASP A 37 -7.58 10.09 21.45
N ILE A 38 -7.64 11.02 22.40
CA ILE A 38 -6.46 11.48 23.15
C ILE A 38 -5.80 10.35 23.95
N GLU A 39 -6.56 9.35 24.40
CA GLU A 39 -5.99 8.24 25.18
C GLU A 39 -5.17 7.31 24.26
N LYS A 40 -5.64 7.04 23.02
CA LYS A 40 -4.82 6.35 22.02
C LYS A 40 -3.53 7.12 21.71
N ALA A 41 -3.62 8.44 21.56
CA ALA A 41 -2.44 9.26 21.32
C ALA A 41 -1.45 9.18 22.49
N LYS A 42 -1.90 9.22 23.75
CA LYS A 42 -1.07 9.07 24.97
C LYS A 42 -0.40 7.69 25.05
N ASP A 43 -1.15 6.62 24.78
CA ASP A 43 -0.62 5.26 24.83
C ASP A 43 0.45 5.03 23.77
N ARG A 44 0.20 5.50 22.55
CA ARG A 44 1.19 5.43 21.47
C ARG A 44 2.40 6.32 21.73
N ALA A 45 2.20 7.52 22.30
CA ALA A 45 3.30 8.40 22.68
C ALA A 45 4.29 7.72 23.64
N LYS A 46 3.81 6.94 24.61
CA LYS A 46 4.66 6.14 25.52
C LYS A 46 5.49 5.11 24.74
N LEU A 47 4.83 4.35 23.81
CA LEU A 47 5.51 3.36 22.97
C LEU A 47 6.56 4.01 22.06
N PHE A 48 6.19 5.09 21.41
CA PHE A 48 7.05 5.80 20.45
C PHE A 48 8.16 6.61 21.14
N GLY A 49 7.99 6.92 22.42
CA GLY A 49 8.88 7.82 23.18
C GLY A 49 8.68 9.29 22.81
N CYS A 50 7.52 9.65 22.25
CA CYS A 50 7.14 11.05 22.00
C CYS A 50 6.72 11.72 23.30
N LYS A 51 7.04 13.02 23.42
CA LYS A 51 6.64 13.81 24.60
C LYS A 51 5.37 14.61 24.38
N LYS A 52 4.91 14.73 23.14
CA LYS A 52 3.81 15.61 22.73
C LYS A 52 2.67 14.79 22.12
N VAL A 53 1.44 15.10 22.53
CA VAL A 53 0.23 14.49 22.01
C VAL A 53 -0.78 15.55 21.63
N TYR A 54 -1.51 15.32 20.55
CA TYR A 54 -2.47 16.22 19.98
C TYR A 54 -3.74 15.49 19.56
N THR A 55 -4.85 16.21 19.50
CA THR A 55 -6.10 15.75 18.88
C THR A 55 -6.39 16.45 17.56
N ASP A 56 -5.64 17.52 17.24
CA ASP A 56 -5.69 18.28 15.99
C ASP A 56 -4.31 18.22 15.33
N PHE A 57 -4.23 17.64 14.12
CA PHE A 57 -2.98 17.47 13.42
C PHE A 57 -2.43 18.79 12.85
N GLU A 58 -3.28 19.75 12.50
CA GLU A 58 -2.80 21.07 12.04
C GLU A 58 -2.16 21.85 13.17
N GLU A 59 -2.77 21.78 14.36
CA GLU A 59 -2.17 22.35 15.56
C GLU A 59 -0.80 21.72 15.85
N MET A 60 -0.71 20.39 15.78
CA MET A 60 0.55 19.64 15.94
C MET A 60 1.61 20.12 14.94
N ILE A 61 1.29 20.15 13.65
CA ILE A 61 2.22 20.57 12.60
C ILE A 61 2.76 21.97 12.89
N LYS A 62 1.86 22.93 13.16
CA LYS A 62 2.20 24.34 13.37
C LYS A 62 3.02 24.57 14.64
N LYS A 63 2.62 24.00 15.78
CA LYS A 63 3.28 24.18 17.07
C LYS A 63 4.66 23.53 17.12
N GLU A 64 4.78 22.32 16.61
CA GLU A 64 6.04 21.58 16.65
C GLU A 64 6.96 21.91 15.46
N LYS A 65 6.45 22.62 14.44
CA LYS A 65 7.16 22.96 13.19
C LYS A 65 7.72 21.69 12.54
N LEU A 66 6.81 20.76 12.21
CA LEU A 66 7.16 19.46 11.67
C LEU A 66 7.70 19.57 10.24
N ASP A 67 8.69 18.76 9.90
CA ASP A 67 9.25 18.63 8.57
C ASP A 67 8.59 17.49 7.79
N VAL A 68 8.13 16.44 8.50
CA VAL A 68 7.54 15.22 7.93
C VAL A 68 6.35 14.77 8.78
N VAL A 69 5.30 14.27 8.15
CA VAL A 69 4.22 13.55 8.82
C VAL A 69 4.00 12.17 8.19
N HIS A 70 3.76 11.17 9.03
CA HIS A 70 3.27 9.87 8.61
C HIS A 70 1.76 9.80 8.85
N ILE A 71 1.00 9.34 7.85
CA ILE A 71 -0.47 9.27 7.91
C ILE A 71 -0.89 7.80 8.03
N CYS A 72 -1.48 7.45 9.19
CA CYS A 72 -1.90 6.12 9.58
C CYS A 72 -3.40 6.09 9.90
N LEU A 73 -4.20 6.68 9.03
CA LEU A 73 -5.62 6.95 9.21
C LEU A 73 -6.52 5.96 8.44
N PRO A 74 -7.85 5.98 8.62
CA PRO A 74 -8.80 5.40 7.69
C PRO A 74 -8.67 5.94 6.26
N HIS A 75 -8.99 5.12 5.25
CA HIS A 75 -8.72 5.40 3.84
C HIS A 75 -9.23 6.76 3.36
N TYR A 76 -10.48 7.14 3.71
CA TYR A 76 -11.10 8.40 3.27
C TYR A 76 -10.38 9.66 3.80
N LEU A 77 -9.58 9.51 4.86
CA LEU A 77 -8.82 10.61 5.47
C LEU A 77 -7.40 10.76 4.90
N HIS A 78 -6.87 9.77 4.16
CA HIS A 78 -5.52 9.87 3.61
C HIS A 78 -5.36 11.13 2.76
N SER A 79 -6.25 11.34 1.79
CA SER A 79 -6.13 12.48 0.88
C SER A 79 -6.34 13.84 1.56
N PRO A 80 -7.44 14.12 2.27
CA PRO A 80 -7.64 15.44 2.86
C PRO A 80 -6.54 15.82 3.86
N VAL A 81 -6.04 14.85 4.65
CA VAL A 81 -4.97 15.11 5.61
C VAL A 81 -3.62 15.30 4.92
N ALA A 82 -3.30 14.50 3.88
CA ALA A 82 -2.07 14.64 3.12
C ALA A 82 -2.02 16.01 2.38
N VAL A 83 -3.11 16.39 1.70
CA VAL A 83 -3.22 17.69 1.03
C VAL A 83 -2.93 18.82 2.02
N ARG A 84 -3.57 18.77 3.18
CA ARG A 84 -3.41 19.82 4.18
C ARG A 84 -2.02 19.86 4.80
N ALA A 85 -1.41 18.68 5.05
CA ALA A 85 -0.04 18.61 5.56
C ALA A 85 0.99 19.15 4.54
N LEU A 86 0.83 18.81 3.25
CA LEU A 86 1.65 19.38 2.17
C LEU A 86 1.52 20.89 2.08
N GLU A 87 0.30 21.45 2.15
CA GLU A 87 0.04 22.89 2.18
C GLU A 87 0.68 23.59 3.39
N LEU A 88 0.77 22.89 4.53
CA LEU A 88 1.43 23.39 5.73
C LEU A 88 2.96 23.24 5.68
N GLY A 89 3.50 22.70 4.58
CA GLY A 89 4.93 22.62 4.31
C GLY A 89 5.62 21.36 4.82
N CYS A 90 4.87 20.30 5.14
CA CYS A 90 5.44 18.99 5.51
C CYS A 90 5.61 18.07 4.30
N ASN A 91 6.67 17.26 4.30
CA ASN A 91 6.72 16.05 3.50
C ASN A 91 5.75 15.02 4.11
N VAL A 92 5.20 14.16 3.28
CA VAL A 92 4.15 13.20 3.69
C VAL A 92 4.53 11.78 3.29
N LEU A 93 4.42 10.84 4.23
CA LEU A 93 4.38 9.41 3.95
C LEU A 93 3.03 8.86 4.42
N THR A 94 2.21 8.38 3.50
CA THR A 94 0.86 7.89 3.82
C THR A 94 0.74 6.39 3.63
N GLU A 95 -0.13 5.77 4.42
CA GLU A 95 -0.57 4.40 4.19
C GLU A 95 -1.32 4.26 2.85
N LYS A 96 -1.36 2.99 2.36
CA LYS A 96 -2.22 2.61 1.24
C LYS A 96 -3.70 2.49 1.72
N PRO A 97 -4.65 2.64 0.80
CA PRO A 97 -4.52 3.18 -0.54
C PRO A 97 -4.18 4.67 -0.51
N MET A 98 -3.56 5.19 -1.56
CA MET A 98 -3.27 6.62 -1.68
C MET A 98 -4.51 7.49 -1.39
N ALA A 99 -5.64 7.10 -1.95
CA ALA A 99 -6.95 7.75 -1.80
C ALA A 99 -8.07 6.77 -2.16
N ILE A 100 -9.33 7.17 -1.97
CA ILE A 100 -10.51 6.38 -2.35
C ILE A 100 -11.13 6.80 -3.69
N SER A 101 -10.51 7.73 -4.42
CA SER A 101 -10.96 8.15 -5.75
C SER A 101 -9.83 8.84 -6.54
N MET A 102 -9.93 8.84 -7.87
CA MET A 102 -9.01 9.59 -8.74
C MET A 102 -9.00 11.10 -8.44
N LYS A 103 -10.15 11.68 -8.08
CA LYS A 103 -10.26 13.10 -7.71
C LYS A 103 -9.42 13.42 -6.46
N GLN A 104 -9.52 12.59 -5.44
CA GLN A 104 -8.76 12.74 -4.20
C GLN A 104 -7.26 12.55 -4.43
N ALA A 105 -6.87 11.50 -5.17
CA ALA A 105 -5.47 11.26 -5.49
C ALA A 105 -4.87 12.41 -6.32
N LYS A 106 -5.61 12.95 -7.29
CA LYS A 106 -5.19 14.12 -8.06
C LYS A 106 -4.95 15.34 -7.17
N ALA A 107 -5.81 15.59 -6.18
CA ALA A 107 -5.64 16.68 -5.23
C ALA A 107 -4.34 16.54 -4.42
N MET A 108 -3.94 15.31 -4.05
CA MET A 108 -2.66 15.07 -3.38
C MET A 108 -1.46 15.42 -4.28
N ILE A 109 -1.49 15.02 -5.56
CA ILE A 109 -0.43 15.33 -6.53
C ILE A 109 -0.35 16.84 -6.80
N ASP A 110 -1.51 17.51 -6.93
CA ASP A 110 -1.53 18.96 -7.13
C ASP A 110 -0.95 19.71 -5.91
N ALA A 111 -1.24 19.23 -4.68
CA ALA A 111 -0.70 19.80 -3.45
C ALA A 111 0.81 19.53 -3.30
N GLU A 112 1.28 18.31 -3.63
CA GLU A 112 2.71 17.97 -3.70
C GLU A 112 3.45 18.93 -4.62
N LYS A 113 2.96 19.08 -5.87
CA LYS A 113 3.54 19.98 -6.86
C LYS A 113 3.57 21.44 -6.39
N LYS A 114 2.48 21.91 -5.77
CA LYS A 114 2.35 23.31 -5.32
C LYS A 114 3.25 23.63 -4.13
N SER A 115 3.37 22.68 -3.20
CA SER A 115 4.18 22.86 -1.98
C SER A 115 5.67 22.68 -2.20
N GLY A 116 6.07 21.96 -3.25
CA GLY A 116 7.45 21.52 -3.47
C GLY A 116 7.94 20.51 -2.43
N LYS A 117 7.00 19.84 -1.74
CA LYS A 117 7.27 18.80 -0.77
C LYS A 117 7.12 17.42 -1.40
N THR A 118 7.60 16.39 -0.73
CA THR A 118 7.59 15.01 -1.19
C THR A 118 6.39 14.27 -0.62
N LEU A 119 5.72 13.48 -1.46
CA LEU A 119 4.66 12.54 -1.09
C LEU A 119 5.12 11.11 -1.38
N GLY A 120 5.22 10.28 -0.36
CA GLY A 120 5.40 8.83 -0.44
C GLY A 120 4.11 8.08 -0.09
N VAL A 121 3.94 6.90 -0.66
CA VAL A 121 2.82 5.98 -0.35
C VAL A 121 3.36 4.61 -0.01
N ILE A 122 2.83 3.97 1.02
CA ILE A 122 3.30 2.65 1.45
C ILE A 122 2.85 1.55 0.48
N PHE A 123 3.83 0.85 -0.10
CA PHE A 123 3.70 -0.40 -0.85
C PHE A 123 4.89 -1.32 -0.54
N GLN A 124 5.06 -1.59 0.74
CA GLN A 124 6.22 -2.26 1.32
C GLN A 124 6.53 -3.64 0.73
N ASN A 125 5.54 -4.34 0.14
CA ASN A 125 5.76 -5.66 -0.45
C ASN A 125 6.77 -5.66 -1.60
N ARG A 126 7.03 -4.51 -2.22
CA ARG A 126 8.11 -4.37 -3.22
C ARG A 126 9.49 -4.58 -2.60
N TYR A 127 9.66 -4.36 -1.27
CA TYR A 127 10.91 -4.56 -0.53
C TYR A 127 11.07 -5.96 0.08
N ASN A 128 10.10 -6.87 -0.10
CA ASN A 128 10.22 -8.25 0.34
C ASN A 128 11.37 -8.96 -0.39
N ALA A 129 12.07 -9.87 0.29
CA ALA A 129 13.22 -10.58 -0.26
C ALA A 129 12.90 -11.30 -1.57
N GLY A 130 11.75 -12.00 -1.63
CA GLY A 130 11.26 -12.64 -2.85
C GLY A 130 10.98 -11.64 -3.97
N SER A 131 10.37 -10.50 -3.65
CA SER A 131 10.07 -9.44 -4.62
C SER A 131 11.33 -8.85 -5.24
N GLN A 132 12.34 -8.58 -4.43
CA GLN A 132 13.63 -8.05 -4.88
C GLN A 132 14.41 -9.06 -5.74
N LEU A 133 14.36 -10.35 -5.40
CA LEU A 133 14.93 -11.40 -6.26
C LEU A 133 14.28 -11.40 -7.65
N VAL A 134 12.94 -11.41 -7.70
CA VAL A 134 12.20 -11.41 -8.96
C VAL A 134 12.54 -10.18 -9.79
N ARG A 135 12.54 -8.98 -9.18
CA ARG A 135 12.88 -7.74 -9.87
C ARG A 135 14.29 -7.78 -10.44
N LYS A 136 15.28 -8.24 -9.67
CA LYS A 136 16.67 -8.42 -10.13
C LYS A 136 16.77 -9.37 -11.31
N CYS A 137 16.05 -10.51 -11.29
CA CYS A 137 16.05 -11.47 -12.40
C CYS A 137 15.40 -10.89 -13.67
N LEU A 138 14.34 -10.09 -13.51
CA LEU A 138 13.68 -9.40 -14.63
C LEU A 138 14.58 -8.30 -15.22
N ASP A 139 15.18 -7.46 -14.38
CA ASP A 139 16.03 -6.34 -14.82
C ASP A 139 17.33 -6.80 -15.47
N SER A 140 17.87 -7.95 -15.05
CA SER A 140 19.04 -8.56 -15.70
C SER A 140 18.73 -9.25 -17.03
N GLY A 141 17.47 -9.34 -17.43
CA GLY A 141 17.04 -10.05 -18.63
C GLY A 141 17.03 -11.57 -18.53
N LEU A 142 17.36 -12.13 -17.35
CA LEU A 142 17.49 -13.58 -17.14
C LEU A 142 16.22 -14.36 -17.48
N LEU A 143 15.06 -13.75 -17.26
CA LEU A 143 13.74 -14.34 -17.53
C LEU A 143 13.23 -14.08 -18.96
N GLY A 144 13.85 -13.16 -19.71
CA GLY A 144 13.32 -12.69 -20.97
C GLY A 144 12.01 -11.90 -20.79
N LYS A 145 11.14 -11.95 -21.79
CA LYS A 145 9.85 -11.26 -21.75
C LYS A 145 8.83 -12.01 -20.90
N ILE A 146 8.05 -11.28 -20.10
CA ILE A 146 6.86 -11.83 -19.44
C ILE A 146 5.77 -12.05 -20.52
N LYS A 147 5.20 -13.24 -20.57
CA LYS A 147 4.11 -13.63 -21.48
C LYS A 147 2.75 -13.51 -20.82
N ALA A 148 2.65 -13.93 -19.55
CA ALA A 148 1.43 -13.89 -18.78
C ALA A 148 1.73 -13.79 -17.28
N ALA A 149 0.74 -13.33 -16.51
CA ALA A 149 0.80 -13.28 -15.05
C ALA A 149 -0.55 -13.66 -14.43
N LYS A 150 -0.52 -14.12 -13.19
CA LYS A 150 -1.72 -14.28 -12.38
C LYS A 150 -1.43 -14.04 -10.91
N CYS A 151 -2.43 -13.61 -10.16
CA CYS A 151 -2.34 -13.58 -8.70
C CYS A 151 -3.68 -13.94 -8.05
N ASN A 152 -3.61 -14.42 -6.80
CA ASN A 152 -4.77 -14.65 -5.96
C ASN A 152 -4.55 -14.18 -4.53
N VAL A 153 -5.64 -13.71 -3.93
CA VAL A 153 -5.73 -13.30 -2.52
C VAL A 153 -7.04 -13.85 -1.96
N THR A 154 -6.96 -14.94 -1.22
CA THR A 154 -8.11 -15.65 -0.68
C THR A 154 -8.01 -15.69 0.83
N TRP A 155 -8.68 -14.75 1.48
CA TRP A 155 -8.63 -14.57 2.93
C TRP A 155 -9.98 -14.79 3.60
N CYS A 156 -9.95 -15.09 4.88
CA CYS A 156 -11.13 -15.24 5.72
C CYS A 156 -11.30 -14.02 6.62
N ARG A 157 -12.24 -13.14 6.30
CA ARG A 157 -12.65 -12.04 7.17
C ARG A 157 -14.00 -12.39 7.78
N LYS A 158 -13.98 -12.60 9.09
CA LYS A 158 -15.19 -12.84 9.86
C LYS A 158 -16.00 -11.53 9.98
N PRO A 159 -17.30 -11.60 10.34
CA PRO A 159 -18.14 -10.41 10.53
C PRO A 159 -17.52 -9.34 11.41
N GLU A 160 -16.73 -9.73 12.42
CA GLU A 160 -16.07 -8.82 13.36
C GLU A 160 -15.08 -7.86 12.70
N TYR A 161 -14.59 -8.21 11.51
CA TYR A 161 -13.74 -7.32 10.72
C TYR A 161 -14.44 -6.01 10.36
N TYR A 162 -15.74 -6.08 10.11
CA TYR A 162 -16.60 -4.92 9.82
C TYR A 162 -17.28 -4.38 11.07
N THR A 163 -17.91 -5.23 11.89
CA THR A 163 -18.69 -4.81 13.06
C THR A 163 -17.86 -4.14 14.15
N SER A 164 -16.54 -4.33 14.17
CA SER A 164 -15.61 -3.64 15.08
C SER A 164 -15.05 -2.32 14.52
N SER A 165 -15.38 -1.96 13.29
CA SER A 165 -14.87 -0.77 12.60
C SER A 165 -16.01 0.20 12.27
N ASN A 166 -15.80 1.49 12.50
CA ASN A 166 -16.77 2.54 12.18
C ASN A 166 -16.61 3.13 10.76
N TRP A 167 -15.66 2.63 9.95
CA TRP A 167 -15.37 3.15 8.61
C TRP A 167 -15.25 2.07 7.53
N LYS A 168 -14.92 0.83 7.91
CA LYS A 168 -14.84 -0.28 6.95
C LYS A 168 -16.22 -0.69 6.43
N GLY A 169 -16.21 -1.28 5.24
CA GLY A 169 -17.39 -1.85 4.61
C GLY A 169 -18.22 -0.86 3.79
N THR A 170 -17.78 0.40 3.62
CA THR A 170 -18.54 1.38 2.84
C THR A 170 -17.70 2.03 1.73
N TRP A 171 -18.33 2.24 0.56
CA TRP A 171 -17.68 2.94 -0.55
C TRP A 171 -17.23 4.36 -0.18
N ASP A 172 -18.00 5.04 0.67
CA ASP A 172 -17.73 6.42 1.06
C ASP A 172 -16.52 6.57 1.98
N MET A 173 -16.20 5.55 2.80
CA MET A 173 -15.10 5.63 3.77
C MET A 173 -13.94 4.69 3.45
N GLU A 174 -14.22 3.47 3.00
CA GLU A 174 -13.18 2.50 2.63
C GLU A 174 -12.76 2.66 1.17
N GLY A 175 -13.70 3.05 0.29
CA GLY A 175 -13.46 3.26 -1.13
C GLY A 175 -13.55 1.99 -1.97
N GLY A 176 -13.92 0.87 -1.35
CA GLY A 176 -14.03 -0.49 -1.87
C GLY A 176 -13.69 -1.50 -0.79
N GLY A 177 -13.72 -2.77 -1.12
CA GLY A 177 -13.49 -3.88 -0.19
C GLY A 177 -12.24 -4.70 -0.52
N ALA A 178 -12.45 -5.95 -0.97
CA ALA A 178 -11.38 -6.93 -1.18
C ALA A 178 -10.26 -6.45 -2.11
N ILE A 179 -10.57 -5.69 -3.17
CA ILE A 179 -9.57 -5.18 -4.11
C ILE A 179 -8.67 -4.13 -3.43
N ILE A 180 -9.25 -3.05 -2.90
CA ILE A 180 -8.48 -1.87 -2.45
C ILE A 180 -7.88 -2.03 -1.05
N ASP A 181 -8.51 -2.81 -0.17
CA ASP A 181 -8.00 -3.00 1.20
C ASP A 181 -7.03 -4.18 1.29
N GLN A 182 -7.30 -5.29 0.60
CA GLN A 182 -6.60 -6.56 0.81
C GLN A 182 -5.71 -6.95 -0.37
N ALA A 183 -6.26 -6.97 -1.58
CA ALA A 183 -5.54 -7.43 -2.76
C ALA A 183 -4.62 -6.36 -3.37
N ILE A 184 -4.74 -5.09 -2.98
CA ILE A 184 -4.01 -3.97 -3.57
C ILE A 184 -2.50 -4.19 -3.62
N HIS A 185 -1.90 -4.74 -2.55
CA HIS A 185 -0.46 -5.01 -2.50
C HIS A 185 -0.04 -6.09 -3.50
N THR A 186 -0.84 -7.16 -3.64
CA THR A 186 -0.54 -8.29 -4.52
C THR A 186 -0.74 -7.90 -5.99
N ILE A 187 -1.80 -7.15 -6.28
CA ILE A 187 -2.06 -6.61 -7.62
C ILE A 187 -0.98 -5.58 -8.00
N ASP A 188 -0.61 -4.69 -7.10
CA ASP A 188 0.49 -3.74 -7.29
C ASP A 188 1.79 -4.46 -7.64
N LEU A 189 2.16 -5.46 -6.83
CA LEU A 189 3.40 -6.21 -6.99
C LEU A 189 3.44 -6.97 -8.32
N MET A 190 2.34 -7.63 -8.71
CA MET A 190 2.23 -8.29 -10.01
C MET A 190 2.42 -7.30 -11.16
N CYS A 191 1.77 -6.15 -11.12
CA CYS A 191 1.89 -5.12 -12.15
C CYS A 191 3.26 -4.45 -12.15
N TRP A 192 3.90 -4.29 -10.99
CA TRP A 192 5.27 -3.82 -10.89
C TRP A 192 6.27 -4.78 -11.54
N PHE A 193 6.09 -6.10 -11.38
CA PHE A 193 6.89 -7.10 -12.10
C PHE A 193 6.72 -7.01 -13.61
N ILE A 194 5.49 -6.81 -14.10
CA ILE A 194 5.21 -6.62 -15.54
C ILE A 194 5.87 -5.33 -16.07
N GLY A 195 6.23 -4.40 -15.20
CA GLY A 195 6.83 -3.12 -15.56
C GLY A 195 5.80 -2.04 -15.86
N TYR A 196 4.61 -2.10 -15.24
CA TYR A 196 3.56 -1.09 -15.45
C TYR A 196 4.10 0.33 -15.23
N GLY A 197 3.82 1.21 -16.20
CA GLY A 197 4.35 2.57 -16.26
C GLY A 197 5.78 2.70 -16.80
N LYS A 198 6.43 1.57 -17.18
CA LYS A 198 7.78 1.55 -17.76
C LYS A 198 7.77 0.76 -19.08
N ASN A 199 8.68 1.08 -20.00
CA ASN A 199 8.99 0.30 -21.21
C ASN A 199 7.75 -0.12 -22.04
N GLY A 200 6.72 0.73 -22.13
CA GLY A 200 5.52 0.45 -22.91
C GLY A 200 4.51 -0.49 -22.23
N ALA A 201 4.77 -0.96 -21.02
CA ALA A 201 3.79 -1.72 -20.21
C ALA A 201 2.71 -0.80 -19.64
N ASN A 202 1.97 -0.11 -20.51
CA ASN A 202 0.81 0.70 -20.15
C ASN A 202 -0.46 -0.15 -20.26
N LEU A 203 -1.50 0.23 -19.53
CA LEU A 203 -2.80 -0.44 -19.62
C LEU A 203 -3.37 -0.33 -21.05
N ASP A 204 -3.93 -1.43 -21.52
CA ASP A 204 -4.75 -1.51 -22.74
C ASP A 204 -6.22 -1.53 -22.34
N TYR A 205 -6.62 -2.51 -21.54
CA TYR A 205 -7.94 -2.57 -20.93
C TYR A 205 -7.92 -3.36 -19.63
N VAL A 206 -8.98 -3.17 -18.84
CA VAL A 206 -9.30 -4.01 -17.67
C VAL A 206 -10.75 -4.52 -17.82
N ASP A 207 -11.00 -5.77 -17.41
CA ASP A 207 -12.31 -6.41 -17.45
C ASP A 207 -12.51 -7.19 -16.16
N VAL A 208 -13.48 -6.76 -15.33
CA VAL A 208 -13.57 -7.17 -13.91
C VAL A 208 -15.01 -7.43 -13.52
N SER A 209 -15.21 -8.49 -12.76
CA SER A 209 -16.43 -8.77 -12.01
C SER A 209 -16.19 -8.49 -10.52
N ILE A 210 -17.13 -7.83 -9.87
CA ILE A 210 -17.14 -7.59 -8.41
C ILE A 210 -18.46 -8.06 -7.82
N ALA A 211 -18.44 -8.55 -6.58
CA ALA A 211 -19.64 -8.96 -5.88
C ALA A 211 -19.51 -8.75 -4.36
N ASN A 212 -20.63 -8.50 -3.70
CA ASN A 212 -20.78 -8.61 -2.25
C ASN A 212 -21.70 -9.81 -1.97
N ARG A 213 -21.14 -10.95 -1.60
CA ARG A 213 -21.85 -12.23 -1.49
C ARG A 213 -22.09 -12.66 -0.05
N ALA A 214 -21.12 -12.41 0.83
CA ALA A 214 -21.09 -12.95 2.18
C ALA A 214 -21.31 -11.88 3.27
N HIS A 215 -21.10 -10.62 2.96
CA HIS A 215 -21.14 -9.54 3.96
C HIS A 215 -22.24 -8.49 3.72
N HIS A 216 -23.10 -8.71 2.75
CA HIS A 216 -24.16 -7.76 2.31
C HIS A 216 -25.25 -7.46 3.35
N ASP A 217 -25.37 -8.24 4.41
CA ASP A 217 -26.33 -8.09 5.51
C ASP A 217 -25.68 -7.63 6.83
N ILE A 218 -24.37 -7.35 6.81
CA ILE A 218 -23.63 -6.91 7.99
C ILE A 218 -23.69 -5.39 8.09
N HIS A 219 -23.79 -4.88 9.31
CA HIS A 219 -23.64 -3.46 9.62
C HIS A 219 -22.34 -3.24 10.38
N ASN A 220 -21.60 -2.20 10.00
CA ASN A 220 -20.38 -1.81 10.71
C ASN A 220 -20.69 -1.12 12.06
N ALA A 221 -19.66 -0.77 12.83
CA ALA A 221 -19.84 -0.15 14.16
C ALA A 221 -20.56 1.23 14.12
N SER A 222 -20.61 1.91 12.97
CA SER A 222 -21.39 3.15 12.80
C SER A 222 -22.85 2.89 12.43
N GLY A 223 -23.27 1.64 12.25
CA GLY A 223 -24.60 1.25 11.79
C GLY A 223 -24.78 1.29 10.26
N ALA A 224 -23.74 1.57 9.49
CA ALA A 224 -23.81 1.54 8.04
C ALA A 224 -23.76 0.11 7.52
N LEU A 225 -24.62 -0.21 6.53
CA LEU A 225 -24.61 -1.49 5.84
C LEU A 225 -23.30 -1.67 5.06
N VAL A 226 -22.72 -2.88 5.07
CA VAL A 226 -21.56 -3.23 4.25
C VAL A 226 -21.99 -3.32 2.79
N ASP A 227 -21.55 -2.36 1.97
CA ASP A 227 -21.93 -2.21 0.56
C ASP A 227 -20.75 -2.36 -0.43
N VAL A 228 -19.53 -2.58 0.07
CA VAL A 228 -18.34 -2.85 -0.74
C VAL A 228 -18.29 -4.31 -1.21
N GLU A 229 -17.48 -4.57 -2.24
CA GLU A 229 -17.26 -5.94 -2.71
C GLU A 229 -16.43 -6.76 -1.71
N ASP A 230 -16.81 -8.01 -1.55
CA ASP A 230 -16.09 -9.03 -0.79
C ASP A 230 -15.39 -10.06 -1.67
N SER A 231 -15.62 -9.99 -2.99
CA SER A 231 -14.94 -10.78 -4.00
C SER A 231 -14.84 -10.05 -5.33
N ALA A 232 -13.76 -10.33 -6.05
CA ALA A 232 -13.54 -9.87 -7.41
C ALA A 232 -12.64 -10.83 -8.18
N ASP A 233 -12.87 -10.90 -9.49
CA ASP A 233 -12.01 -11.56 -10.45
C ASP A 233 -11.94 -10.75 -11.74
N GLY A 234 -10.82 -10.86 -12.45
CA GLY A 234 -10.70 -10.09 -13.69
C GLY A 234 -9.39 -10.25 -14.42
N LEU A 235 -9.35 -9.52 -15.53
CA LEU A 235 -8.23 -9.46 -16.44
C LEU A 235 -7.70 -8.02 -16.56
N ILE A 236 -6.39 -7.89 -16.47
CA ILE A 236 -5.64 -6.65 -16.73
C ILE A 236 -4.80 -6.90 -17.97
N ALA A 237 -5.08 -6.19 -19.06
CA ALA A 237 -4.33 -6.30 -20.32
C ALA A 237 -3.41 -5.08 -20.48
N PHE A 238 -2.19 -5.33 -20.96
CA PHE A 238 -1.17 -4.33 -21.20
C PHE A 238 -0.87 -4.18 -22.70
N LYS A 239 -0.53 -2.97 -23.14
CA LYS A 239 -0.21 -2.65 -24.55
C LYS A 239 1.00 -3.39 -25.11
N ASN A 240 1.88 -3.91 -24.22
CA ASN A 240 2.99 -4.79 -24.60
C ASN A 240 2.56 -6.25 -24.87
N GLY A 241 1.26 -6.55 -24.80
CA GLY A 241 0.68 -7.86 -25.07
C GLY A 241 0.52 -8.77 -23.85
N VAL A 242 1.09 -8.40 -22.70
CA VAL A 242 0.95 -9.18 -21.44
C VAL A 242 -0.50 -9.11 -20.97
N LYS A 243 -1.02 -10.26 -20.56
CA LYS A 243 -2.31 -10.38 -19.86
C LYS A 243 -2.10 -10.93 -18.47
N ALA A 244 -2.68 -10.27 -17.48
CA ALA A 244 -2.59 -10.64 -16.08
C ALA A 244 -4.00 -10.88 -15.51
N SER A 245 -4.25 -12.05 -14.94
CA SER A 245 -5.50 -12.35 -14.25
C SER A 245 -5.34 -12.22 -12.75
N PHE A 246 -6.41 -11.85 -12.06
CA PHE A 246 -6.45 -11.86 -10.61
C PHE A 246 -7.77 -12.41 -10.10
N TRP A 247 -7.72 -12.99 -8.90
CA TRP A 247 -8.86 -13.40 -8.12
C TRP A 247 -8.64 -13.03 -6.66
N CYS A 248 -9.61 -12.35 -6.07
CA CYS A 248 -9.56 -12.05 -4.65
C CYS A 248 -10.94 -12.24 -4.00
N MET A 249 -10.92 -12.71 -2.75
CA MET A 249 -12.10 -12.77 -1.90
C MET A 249 -11.70 -12.72 -0.43
N ASN A 250 -12.59 -12.25 0.41
CA ASN A 250 -12.34 -12.14 1.84
C ASN A 250 -13.32 -12.95 2.72
N TYR A 251 -14.08 -13.86 2.11
CA TYR A 251 -14.93 -14.83 2.82
C TYR A 251 -14.54 -16.29 2.52
N TYR A 252 -13.27 -16.51 2.17
CA TYR A 252 -12.75 -17.87 2.02
C TYR A 252 -12.77 -18.61 3.36
N SER A 253 -12.76 -19.95 3.36
CA SER A 253 -12.91 -20.73 4.59
C SER A 253 -11.71 -20.64 5.54
N PHE A 254 -10.57 -20.18 5.05
CA PHE A 254 -9.33 -19.94 5.81
C PHE A 254 -8.50 -18.85 5.12
N ASP A 255 -7.52 -18.27 5.83
CA ASP A 255 -6.52 -17.42 5.22
C ASP A 255 -5.53 -18.27 4.43
N ASP A 256 -5.58 -18.19 3.09
CA ASP A 256 -4.60 -18.81 2.22
C ASP A 256 -3.43 -17.85 1.95
N GLN A 257 -2.28 -18.40 1.55
CA GLN A 257 -1.14 -17.59 1.19
C GLN A 257 -1.39 -16.88 -0.14
N VAL A 258 -1.07 -15.59 -0.18
CA VAL A 258 -1.10 -14.83 -1.43
C VAL A 258 -0.08 -15.42 -2.42
N GLU A 259 -0.49 -15.53 -3.67
CA GLU A 259 0.36 -16.08 -4.72
C GLU A 259 0.41 -15.16 -5.94
N ILE A 260 1.60 -15.00 -6.53
CA ILE A 260 1.80 -14.42 -7.86
C ILE A 260 2.60 -15.43 -8.68
N THR A 261 2.15 -15.68 -9.91
CA THR A 261 2.88 -16.49 -10.89
C THR A 261 3.15 -15.65 -12.13
N LEU A 262 4.38 -15.71 -12.66
CA LEU A 262 4.75 -15.14 -13.95
C LEU A 262 5.17 -16.27 -14.88
N ASP A 263 4.63 -16.30 -16.10
CA ASP A 263 5.15 -17.11 -17.21
C ASP A 263 6.03 -16.21 -18.08
N CYS A 264 7.28 -16.58 -18.23
CA CYS A 264 8.31 -15.80 -18.93
C CYS A 264 8.88 -16.58 -20.12
N GLU A 265 9.65 -15.90 -20.95
CA GLU A 265 10.26 -16.48 -22.16
C GLU A 265 11.24 -17.60 -21.82
N TYR A 266 12.04 -17.44 -20.77
CA TYR A 266 13.13 -18.37 -20.39
C TYR A 266 12.89 -19.09 -19.07
N GLY A 267 11.74 -18.93 -18.43
CA GLY A 267 11.44 -19.55 -17.15
C GLY A 267 10.10 -19.13 -16.58
N ASN A 268 9.88 -19.47 -15.33
CA ASN A 268 8.70 -19.07 -14.57
C ASN A 268 9.09 -18.56 -13.18
N VAL A 269 8.17 -17.83 -12.58
CA VAL A 269 8.30 -17.27 -11.24
C VAL A 269 7.07 -17.65 -10.43
N LYS A 270 7.31 -18.06 -9.19
CA LYS A 270 6.28 -18.18 -8.17
C LYS A 270 6.68 -17.33 -6.97
N VAL A 271 5.83 -16.39 -6.60
CA VAL A 271 5.94 -15.62 -5.35
C VAL A 271 4.83 -16.07 -4.42
N THR A 272 5.16 -16.38 -3.18
CA THR A 272 4.21 -16.78 -2.15
C THR A 272 4.50 -15.97 -0.89
N ALA A 273 3.60 -15.08 -0.51
CA ALA A 273 3.82 -14.09 0.55
C ALA A 273 5.12 -13.28 0.34
N GLU A 274 6.15 -13.48 1.17
CA GLU A 274 7.43 -12.77 1.10
C GLU A 274 8.53 -13.55 0.35
N GLU A 275 8.24 -14.80 -0.03
CA GLU A 275 9.18 -15.72 -0.68
C GLU A 275 8.99 -15.74 -2.19
N ALA A 276 10.05 -16.06 -2.93
CA ALA A 276 9.96 -16.31 -4.36
C ALA A 276 10.87 -17.45 -4.80
N VAL A 277 10.41 -18.17 -5.83
CA VAL A 277 11.20 -19.15 -6.59
C VAL A 277 11.16 -18.76 -8.06
N VAL A 278 12.33 -18.66 -8.67
CA VAL A 278 12.55 -18.43 -10.09
C VAL A 278 13.13 -19.70 -10.67
N THR A 279 12.46 -20.32 -11.66
CA THR A 279 12.91 -21.54 -12.31
C THR A 279 13.12 -21.27 -13.80
N LEU A 280 14.33 -21.51 -14.29
CA LEU A 280 14.66 -21.35 -15.70
C LEU A 280 14.49 -22.67 -16.45
N TYR A 281 14.17 -22.59 -17.74
CA TYR A 281 14.02 -23.79 -18.59
C TYR A 281 15.33 -24.50 -18.88
N ASP A 282 16.49 -23.88 -18.59
CA ASP A 282 17.80 -24.52 -18.65
C ASP A 282 18.17 -25.33 -17.39
N GLY A 283 17.26 -25.43 -16.42
CA GLY A 283 17.41 -26.19 -15.17
C GLY A 283 17.96 -25.38 -13.98
N ARG A 284 18.38 -24.12 -14.18
CA ARG A 284 18.77 -23.28 -13.05
C ARG A 284 17.57 -22.83 -12.23
N SER A 285 17.74 -22.71 -10.94
CA SER A 285 16.70 -22.18 -10.04
C SER A 285 17.30 -21.24 -9.01
N PHE A 286 16.54 -20.20 -8.66
CA PHE A 286 16.91 -19.21 -7.65
C PHE A 286 15.73 -19.07 -6.69
N SER A 287 16.03 -18.89 -5.41
CA SER A 287 14.98 -18.63 -4.41
C SER A 287 15.43 -17.58 -3.43
N ALA A 288 14.48 -16.83 -2.90
CA ALA A 288 14.69 -15.95 -1.77
C ALA A 288 13.53 -16.08 -0.80
N LYS A 289 13.84 -16.01 0.47
CA LYS A 289 12.92 -15.95 1.59
C LYS A 289 13.42 -14.90 2.59
N PRO A 290 12.56 -14.40 3.48
CA PRO A 290 13.02 -13.52 4.55
C PRO A 290 14.19 -14.16 5.32
N ASP A 291 15.24 -13.38 5.56
CA ASP A 291 16.29 -13.79 6.48
C ASP A 291 15.73 -13.75 7.91
N PRO A 292 15.83 -14.81 8.69
CA PRO A 292 15.37 -14.81 10.08
C PRO A 292 16.01 -13.72 10.95
N SER A 293 17.19 -13.23 10.58
CA SER A 293 17.85 -12.09 11.22
C SER A 293 17.36 -10.73 10.72
N ASP A 294 16.68 -10.66 9.57
CA ASP A 294 16.09 -9.44 9.00
C ASP A 294 14.74 -9.15 9.65
N THR A 295 14.78 -8.85 10.95
CA THR A 295 13.61 -8.53 11.75
C THR A 295 13.68 -7.09 12.23
N PHE A 296 12.52 -6.47 12.38
CA PHE A 296 12.41 -5.15 12.97
C PHE A 296 11.44 -5.20 14.14
N ASP A 297 11.87 -4.65 15.29
CA ASP A 297 11.00 -4.55 16.47
C ASP A 297 10.09 -3.34 16.37
N TYR A 298 8.85 -3.58 16.02
CA TYR A 298 7.80 -2.56 15.95
C TYR A 298 7.14 -2.25 17.30
N GLY A 299 7.60 -2.87 18.39
CA GLY A 299 7.00 -2.68 19.72
C GLY A 299 5.62 -3.33 19.87
N GLY A 300 5.32 -4.33 19.03
CA GLY A 300 4.05 -5.07 18.98
C GLY A 300 3.41 -5.01 17.60
N GLY A 301 2.44 -5.88 17.38
CA GLY A 301 1.75 -6.03 16.09
C GLY A 301 1.97 -7.40 15.46
N PRO A 302 1.29 -7.71 14.36
CA PRO A 302 1.42 -9.01 13.71
C PRO A 302 2.81 -9.20 13.09
N SER A 303 3.50 -10.28 13.47
CA SER A 303 4.84 -10.61 12.96
C SER A 303 4.87 -10.88 11.44
N TYR A 304 3.73 -11.26 10.86
CA TYR A 304 3.60 -11.55 9.42
C TYR A 304 3.70 -10.33 8.50
N TRP A 305 3.83 -9.11 9.05
CA TRP A 305 4.08 -7.92 8.23
C TRP A 305 5.57 -7.69 7.93
N GLY A 306 6.47 -8.54 8.48
CA GLY A 306 7.90 -8.56 8.15
C GLY A 306 8.62 -7.23 8.38
N ALA A 307 9.85 -7.12 7.86
CA ALA A 307 10.71 -5.93 7.98
C ALA A 307 10.52 -4.91 6.85
N SER A 308 9.65 -5.16 5.89
CA SER A 308 9.62 -4.40 4.62
C SER A 308 9.09 -2.97 4.78
N HIS A 309 8.24 -2.69 5.78
CA HIS A 309 7.89 -1.30 6.13
C HIS A 309 9.12 -0.49 6.54
N ALA A 310 10.00 -1.06 7.37
CA ALA A 310 11.22 -0.40 7.77
C ALA A 310 12.09 -0.06 6.55
N LYS A 311 12.28 -1.01 5.64
CA LYS A 311 13.07 -0.81 4.42
C LYS A 311 12.52 0.29 3.52
N GLN A 312 11.19 0.36 3.35
CA GLN A 312 10.59 1.45 2.57
C GLN A 312 10.72 2.80 3.28
N ILE A 313 10.64 2.83 4.61
CA ILE A 313 10.80 4.05 5.39
C ILE A 313 12.27 4.53 5.33
N ASP A 314 13.24 3.60 5.34
CA ASP A 314 14.65 3.91 5.11
C ASP A 314 14.86 4.58 3.75
N ASP A 315 14.31 4.00 2.66
CA ASP A 315 14.34 4.59 1.32
C ASP A 315 13.73 5.98 1.26
N PHE A 316 12.57 6.17 1.89
CA PHE A 316 11.89 7.47 1.93
C PHE A 316 12.74 8.55 2.59
N TYR A 317 13.38 8.23 3.74
CA TYR A 317 14.24 9.21 4.41
C TYR A 317 15.57 9.44 3.69
N ALA A 318 16.17 8.40 3.10
CA ALA A 318 17.35 8.55 2.25
C ALA A 318 17.08 9.49 1.07
N ALA A 319 15.96 9.30 0.37
CA ALA A 319 15.55 10.20 -0.70
C ALA A 319 15.35 11.65 -0.24
N LEU A 320 14.77 11.86 0.97
CA LEU A 320 14.62 13.22 1.53
C LEU A 320 15.97 13.87 1.89
N GLU A 321 16.96 13.11 2.38
CA GLU A 321 18.30 13.62 2.69
C GLU A 321 19.05 14.01 1.42
N ASP A 322 18.91 13.22 0.35
CA ASP A 322 19.56 13.45 -0.94
C ASP A 322 18.82 14.50 -1.80
N GLY A 323 17.60 14.90 -1.40
CA GLY A 323 16.76 15.81 -2.17
C GLY A 323 16.18 15.17 -3.43
N GLU A 324 16.05 13.86 -3.44
CA GLU A 324 15.54 13.05 -4.53
C GLU A 324 14.08 12.61 -4.31
N GLU A 325 13.47 12.02 -5.34
CA GLU A 325 12.14 11.42 -5.25
C GLU A 325 12.27 9.96 -4.76
N PRO A 326 11.50 9.53 -3.73
CA PRO A 326 11.55 8.15 -3.25
C PRO A 326 11.09 7.16 -4.32
N GLU A 327 11.59 5.91 -4.26
CA GLU A 327 11.27 4.88 -5.25
C GLU A 327 9.74 4.67 -5.37
N ILE A 328 9.01 4.75 -4.25
CA ILE A 328 7.54 4.65 -4.24
C ILE A 328 6.94 6.03 -3.93
N SER A 329 7.03 6.90 -4.92
CA SER A 329 6.48 8.27 -4.81
C SER A 329 4.98 8.32 -5.06
N GLY A 330 4.34 9.40 -4.57
CA GLY A 330 2.92 9.68 -4.84
C GLY A 330 2.62 9.77 -6.33
N LYS A 331 3.50 10.39 -7.13
CA LYS A 331 3.34 10.49 -8.59
C LYS A 331 3.36 9.14 -9.27
N LEU A 332 4.28 8.25 -8.88
CA LEU A 332 4.35 6.89 -9.42
C LEU A 332 3.05 6.14 -9.12
N ILE A 333 2.62 6.13 -7.86
CA ILE A 333 1.42 5.39 -7.44
C ILE A 333 0.15 5.97 -8.08
N TYR A 334 0.04 7.30 -8.18
CA TYR A 334 -1.06 7.95 -8.90
C TYR A 334 -1.16 7.50 -10.35
N ALA A 335 -0.03 7.49 -11.07
CA ALA A 335 0.04 7.17 -12.49
C ALA A 335 -0.12 5.67 -12.78
N THR A 336 0.14 4.81 -11.81
CA THR A 336 0.14 3.34 -11.96
C THR A 336 -0.92 2.68 -11.09
N THR A 337 -0.57 2.22 -9.91
CA THR A 337 -1.40 1.38 -9.06
C THR A 337 -2.74 2.01 -8.73
N HIS A 338 -2.77 3.29 -8.32
CA HIS A 338 -4.02 3.94 -7.99
C HIS A 338 -4.96 4.06 -9.21
N LYS A 339 -4.43 4.50 -10.35
CA LYS A 339 -5.17 4.56 -11.62
C LYS A 339 -5.74 3.19 -12.02
N MET A 340 -4.95 2.14 -11.87
CA MET A 340 -5.39 0.78 -12.17
C MET A 340 -6.52 0.33 -11.23
N ILE A 341 -6.36 0.47 -9.91
CA ILE A 341 -7.40 0.06 -8.94
C ILE A 341 -8.71 0.78 -9.20
N MET A 342 -8.68 2.08 -9.50
CA MET A 342 -9.91 2.82 -9.85
C MET A 342 -10.54 2.30 -11.14
N ALA A 343 -9.73 1.95 -12.13
CA ALA A 343 -10.25 1.36 -13.38
C ALA A 343 -10.83 -0.04 -13.18
N LEU A 344 -10.27 -0.86 -12.29
CA LEU A 344 -10.89 -2.15 -11.92
C LEU A 344 -12.29 -1.93 -11.34
N TYR A 345 -12.48 -0.93 -10.49
CA TYR A 345 -13.80 -0.58 -9.96
C TYR A 345 -14.75 -0.01 -11.00
N ASP A 346 -14.26 0.85 -11.91
CA ASP A 346 -15.08 1.38 -13.01
C ASP A 346 -15.59 0.24 -13.91
N SER A 347 -14.73 -0.76 -14.21
CA SER A 347 -15.12 -1.96 -14.93
C SER A 347 -16.14 -2.79 -14.15
N GLY A 348 -15.84 -3.13 -12.91
CA GLY A 348 -16.71 -3.95 -12.06
C GLY A 348 -18.10 -3.34 -11.84
N LYS A 349 -18.17 -2.01 -11.61
CA LYS A 349 -19.44 -1.29 -11.41
C LYS A 349 -20.24 -1.16 -12.70
N SER A 350 -19.59 -0.95 -13.85
CA SER A 350 -20.27 -0.81 -15.13
C SER A 350 -20.62 -2.15 -15.80
N GLY A 351 -19.99 -3.26 -15.36
CA GLY A 351 -20.09 -4.57 -16.03
C GLY A 351 -19.51 -4.57 -17.45
N LYS A 352 -18.57 -3.65 -17.74
CA LYS A 352 -17.97 -3.48 -19.09
C LYS A 352 -16.47 -3.26 -18.96
N PRO A 353 -15.67 -3.74 -19.94
CA PRO A 353 -14.25 -3.42 -19.98
C PRO A 353 -13.99 -1.91 -20.06
N VAL A 354 -13.00 -1.45 -19.30
CA VAL A 354 -12.49 -0.07 -19.38
C VAL A 354 -11.23 -0.08 -20.22
N LYS A 355 -11.19 0.73 -21.29
CA LYS A 355 -10.07 0.86 -22.24
C LYS A 355 -9.25 2.13 -21.96
N PHE A 356 -7.95 2.12 -22.36
CA PHE A 356 -6.99 3.21 -22.15
C PHE A 356 -6.34 3.72 -23.44
#